data_b4125093650c50304059278d64d1f506
#
_entry.id   b4125093650c50304059278d64d1f506
#
_cell.length_a   1.000
_cell.length_b   1.000
_cell.length_c   1.000
_cell.angle_alpha   90.00
_cell.angle_beta   90.00
_cell.angle_gamma   90.00
#
_symmetry.space_group_name_H-M   'P 1'
#
loop_
_entity.id
_entity.type
_entity.pdbx_description
1 polymer ?
#
loop_
_entity_poly.entity_id
_entity_poly.type
_entity_poly.pdbx_seq_one_letter_code
_entity_poly.pdbx_strand_id
1 'polypeptide(L)'
;MSCHRSYINLGLGACLCASLSAVAADAPSVNVYNWYDYIGPNTLQDFKRDTGIQPVYDTFDSAEVLEGKLLTSRSGYDVVVASNFSLPTLIKAGALAPLPRAQMPDYKNMDTALLAKLANNDPGNQYAVPYLWGTNGIGYNVDKVRAALGDKAPVDSWELVFNEANLAKLGECGVAMLDSPSEMLPVALHYLGLPPNSTNPEDYKKVQALLLKLRPHIAYFNSSKFISDLANGNICVAVGWSGAMLEAKTNAEQAGNGVKIAYSLPKEGAPVWFDTLVLLKDAPHPQQGLAFIDYLMRPEVIAPVTDHLSYPNGNRSATSLVAEATRNNPAIYPPTEAMAKLFTLEPLPKATERVRTRVWSTVKNGQ
;
A
#
# COMPACT_ATOMS: atom_id res chain seq x y z
N MET A 1 -39.91 -0.02 -98.93
CA MET A 1 -38.54 0.02 -98.39
C MET A 1 -38.65 0.36 -96.94
N SER A 2 -38.62 -0.64 -96.09
CA SER A 2 -38.85 -0.52 -94.63
C SER A 2 -37.51 -0.60 -93.90
N CYS A 3 -37.16 0.36 -93.07
CA CYS A 3 -35.93 0.42 -92.30
C CYS A 3 -36.31 0.15 -90.89
N HIS A 4 -35.90 -1.05 -90.35
CA HIS A 4 -36.07 -1.43 -88.95
C HIS A 4 -34.89 -0.87 -88.11
N ARG A 5 -35.20 -0.08 -87.10
CA ARG A 5 -34.25 0.31 -86.05
C ARG A 5 -34.40 -0.59 -84.87
N SER A 6 -33.37 -1.36 -84.61
CA SER A 6 -33.20 -2.18 -83.32
C SER A 6 -32.71 -1.26 -82.22
N TYR A 7 -33.42 -1.25 -81.11
CA TYR A 7 -32.97 -0.61 -79.87
C TYR A 7 -32.24 -1.68 -78.97
N ILE A 8 -31.01 -1.37 -78.69
CA ILE A 8 -30.20 -2.17 -77.68
C ILE A 8 -30.44 -1.54 -76.32
N ASN A 9 -31.07 -2.28 -75.42
CA ASN A 9 -31.15 -1.92 -73.98
C ASN A 9 -29.87 -2.32 -73.24
N LEU A 10 -29.08 -1.34 -72.82
CA LEU A 10 -27.97 -1.54 -71.87
C LEU A 10 -28.54 -1.52 -70.44
N GLY A 11 -28.59 -2.67 -69.81
CA GLY A 11 -28.90 -2.82 -68.41
C GLY A 11 -27.71 -2.39 -67.56
N LEU A 12 -27.85 -1.28 -66.83
CA LEU A 12 -26.87 -0.79 -65.83
C LEU A 12 -27.06 -1.59 -64.53
N GLY A 13 -26.22 -2.59 -64.28
CA GLY A 13 -26.16 -3.32 -63.01
C GLY A 13 -25.45 -2.47 -61.93
N ALA A 14 -26.21 -1.87 -61.03
CA ALA A 14 -25.64 -1.20 -59.84
C ALA A 14 -25.21 -2.22 -58.84
N CYS A 15 -23.88 -2.50 -58.72
CA CYS A 15 -23.31 -3.22 -57.62
C CYS A 15 -23.33 -2.33 -56.35
N LEU A 16 -24.26 -2.59 -55.42
CA LEU A 16 -24.21 -2.03 -54.06
C LEU A 16 -23.06 -2.72 -53.31
N CYS A 17 -21.91 -2.08 -53.22
CA CYS A 17 -20.89 -2.43 -52.28
C CYS A 17 -21.34 -1.97 -50.86
N ALA A 18 -21.94 -2.86 -50.10
CA ALA A 18 -22.17 -2.65 -48.67
C ALA A 18 -20.82 -2.61 -47.96
N SER A 19 -20.29 -1.42 -47.70
CA SER A 19 -19.13 -1.22 -46.85
C SER A 19 -19.55 -1.55 -45.41
N LEU A 20 -19.24 -2.76 -44.94
CA LEU A 20 -19.27 -3.06 -43.51
C LEU A 20 -18.18 -2.18 -42.86
N SER A 21 -18.58 -1.07 -42.29
CA SER A 21 -17.77 -0.32 -41.33
C SER A 21 -17.62 -1.24 -40.10
N ALA A 22 -16.50 -1.97 -40.02
CA ALA A 22 -16.12 -2.61 -38.76
C ALA A 22 -15.94 -1.47 -37.74
N VAL A 23 -16.91 -1.31 -36.84
CA VAL A 23 -16.71 -0.54 -35.64
C VAL A 23 -15.57 -1.27 -34.91
N ALA A 24 -14.40 -0.68 -34.92
CA ALA A 24 -13.31 -1.16 -34.07
C ALA A 24 -13.83 -1.08 -32.64
N ALA A 25 -14.13 -2.23 -32.05
CA ALA A 25 -14.42 -2.29 -30.62
C ALA A 25 -13.17 -1.75 -29.91
N ASP A 26 -13.36 -0.76 -29.05
CA ASP A 26 -12.27 -0.27 -28.21
C ASP A 26 -11.60 -1.47 -27.52
N ALA A 27 -10.27 -1.47 -27.52
CA ALA A 27 -9.53 -2.54 -26.86
C ALA A 27 -9.97 -2.63 -25.40
N PRO A 28 -10.20 -3.85 -24.88
CA PRO A 28 -10.62 -4.01 -23.50
C PRO A 28 -9.64 -3.32 -22.56
N SER A 29 -10.14 -2.57 -21.58
CA SER A 29 -9.32 -1.81 -20.63
C SER A 29 -9.71 -2.11 -19.20
N VAL A 30 -8.78 -1.88 -18.27
CA VAL A 30 -8.99 -1.93 -16.84
C VAL A 30 -8.44 -0.67 -16.18
N ASN A 31 -9.26 -0.01 -15.37
CA ASN A 31 -8.87 1.19 -14.64
C ASN A 31 -8.43 0.80 -13.23
N VAL A 32 -7.16 1.03 -12.92
CA VAL A 32 -6.54 0.64 -11.66
C VAL A 32 -6.15 1.89 -10.87
N TYR A 33 -6.46 1.92 -9.57
CA TYR A 33 -6.06 2.97 -8.65
C TYR A 33 -5.24 2.37 -7.51
N ASN A 34 -3.95 2.70 -7.47
CA ASN A 34 -2.99 2.10 -6.55
C ASN A 34 -2.20 3.17 -5.79
N TRP A 35 -1.51 2.76 -4.77
CA TRP A 35 -0.52 3.58 -4.09
C TRP A 35 0.57 4.03 -5.07
N TYR A 36 1.12 5.23 -4.82
CA TYR A 36 2.25 5.72 -5.60
C TYR A 36 3.44 4.75 -5.49
N ASP A 37 4.08 4.47 -6.63
CA ASP A 37 5.24 3.56 -6.75
C ASP A 37 5.05 2.18 -6.10
N TYR A 38 3.91 1.53 -6.34
CA TYR A 38 3.50 0.32 -5.62
C TYR A 38 3.12 -0.83 -6.55
N ILE A 39 3.92 -1.02 -7.62
CA ILE A 39 3.78 -2.12 -8.60
C ILE A 39 5.15 -2.44 -9.22
N GLY A 40 5.32 -3.65 -9.74
CA GLY A 40 6.56 -4.03 -10.45
C GLY A 40 6.74 -3.25 -11.77
N PRO A 41 7.96 -2.95 -12.17
CA PRO A 41 8.25 -2.04 -13.29
C PRO A 41 7.69 -2.53 -14.64
N ASN A 42 7.57 -3.83 -14.84
CA ASN A 42 7.06 -4.43 -16.09
C ASN A 42 5.64 -4.98 -15.96
N THR A 43 5.05 -5.02 -14.75
CA THR A 43 3.80 -5.73 -14.46
C THR A 43 2.64 -5.30 -15.36
N LEU A 44 2.47 -3.99 -15.61
CA LEU A 44 1.39 -3.48 -16.46
C LEU A 44 1.60 -3.83 -17.93
N GLN A 45 2.84 -3.82 -18.41
CA GLN A 45 3.18 -4.18 -19.80
C GLN A 45 2.99 -5.67 -20.01
N ASP A 46 3.43 -6.49 -19.08
CA ASP A 46 3.27 -7.94 -19.11
C ASP A 46 1.79 -8.33 -19.04
N PHE A 47 1.00 -7.70 -18.18
CA PHE A 47 -0.46 -7.87 -18.13
C PHE A 47 -1.11 -7.61 -19.49
N LYS A 48 -0.77 -6.47 -20.11
CA LYS A 48 -1.30 -6.13 -21.45
C LYS A 48 -0.90 -7.16 -22.49
N ARG A 49 0.37 -7.58 -22.51
CA ARG A 49 0.88 -8.59 -23.45
C ARG A 49 0.15 -9.92 -23.30
N ASP A 50 -0.05 -10.37 -22.04
CA ASP A 50 -0.53 -11.71 -21.73
C ASP A 50 -2.07 -11.82 -21.83
N THR A 51 -2.78 -10.71 -21.66
CA THR A 51 -4.26 -10.70 -21.64
C THR A 51 -4.90 -9.92 -22.77
N GLY A 52 -4.17 -9.06 -23.46
CA GLY A 52 -4.72 -8.11 -24.44
C GLY A 52 -5.52 -6.97 -23.82
N ILE A 53 -5.61 -6.87 -22.48
CA ILE A 53 -6.33 -5.83 -21.78
C ILE A 53 -5.38 -4.63 -21.53
N GLN A 54 -5.82 -3.41 -21.90
CA GLN A 54 -5.05 -2.20 -21.66
C GLN A 54 -5.24 -1.70 -20.22
N PRO A 55 -4.22 -1.71 -19.36
CA PRO A 55 -4.33 -1.07 -18.04
C PRO A 55 -4.26 0.46 -18.18
N VAL A 56 -5.15 1.14 -17.48
CA VAL A 56 -5.11 2.58 -17.19
C VAL A 56 -4.82 2.69 -15.70
N TYR A 57 -3.73 3.34 -15.34
CA TYR A 57 -3.18 3.26 -14.00
C TYR A 57 -2.98 4.65 -13.40
N ASP A 58 -3.70 4.92 -12.33
CA ASP A 58 -3.60 6.14 -11.53
C ASP A 58 -3.12 5.82 -10.12
N THR A 59 -2.56 6.83 -9.43
CA THR A 59 -1.98 6.66 -8.11
C THR A 59 -2.54 7.64 -7.08
N PHE A 60 -2.43 7.25 -5.81
CA PHE A 60 -2.71 8.07 -4.63
C PHE A 60 -1.62 7.88 -3.57
N ASP A 61 -1.61 8.74 -2.55
CA ASP A 61 -0.56 8.80 -1.52
C ASP A 61 -1.09 8.67 -0.08
N SER A 62 -2.42 8.59 0.11
CA SER A 62 -3.00 8.40 1.44
C SER A 62 -4.34 7.66 1.41
N ALA A 63 -4.64 6.92 2.48
CA ALA A 63 -5.92 6.22 2.63
C ALA A 63 -7.10 7.21 2.67
N GLU A 64 -6.90 8.40 3.22
CA GLU A 64 -7.90 9.46 3.29
C GLU A 64 -8.29 9.98 1.90
N VAL A 65 -7.30 10.14 0.99
CA VAL A 65 -7.54 10.51 -0.42
C VAL A 65 -8.32 9.40 -1.11
N LEU A 66 -7.92 8.14 -0.92
CA LEU A 66 -8.62 6.98 -1.47
C LEU A 66 -10.09 6.94 -1.00
N GLU A 67 -10.32 6.94 0.32
CA GLU A 67 -11.66 6.87 0.90
C GLU A 67 -12.53 8.05 0.46
N GLY A 68 -11.96 9.26 0.47
CA GLY A 68 -12.64 10.46 -0.02
C GLY A 68 -13.13 10.29 -1.46
N LYS A 69 -12.31 9.73 -2.33
CA LYS A 69 -12.67 9.48 -3.74
C LYS A 69 -13.74 8.40 -3.89
N LEU A 70 -13.61 7.28 -3.18
CA LEU A 70 -14.53 6.15 -3.33
C LEU A 70 -15.89 6.35 -2.65
N LEU A 71 -15.96 7.19 -1.60
CA LEU A 71 -17.18 7.39 -0.83
C LEU A 71 -18.05 8.56 -1.32
N THR A 72 -17.54 9.41 -2.21
CA THR A 72 -18.25 10.64 -2.62
C THR A 72 -18.87 10.59 -4.01
N SER A 73 -18.38 9.78 -4.94
CA SER A 73 -18.87 9.72 -6.32
C SER A 73 -18.47 8.42 -7.02
N ARG A 74 -19.00 8.21 -8.23
CA ARG A 74 -18.47 7.18 -9.13
C ARG A 74 -17.01 7.49 -9.43
N SER A 75 -16.13 6.59 -9.02
CA SER A 75 -14.69 6.81 -9.12
C SER A 75 -14.16 6.63 -10.55
N GLY A 76 -14.82 5.77 -11.34
CA GLY A 76 -14.39 5.37 -12.69
C GLY A 76 -13.32 4.28 -12.69
N TYR A 77 -12.92 3.78 -11.52
CA TYR A 77 -11.97 2.68 -11.42
C TYR A 77 -12.67 1.32 -11.34
N ASP A 78 -11.95 0.29 -11.77
CA ASP A 78 -12.37 -1.11 -11.67
C ASP A 78 -11.76 -1.76 -10.44
N VAL A 79 -10.43 -1.64 -10.31
CA VAL A 79 -9.64 -2.25 -9.24
C VAL A 79 -8.95 -1.15 -8.42
N VAL A 80 -8.97 -1.33 -7.12
CA VAL A 80 -8.28 -0.44 -6.18
C VAL A 80 -7.43 -1.27 -5.24
N VAL A 81 -6.26 -0.74 -4.87
CA VAL A 81 -5.44 -1.31 -3.79
C VAL A 81 -5.76 -0.56 -2.50
N ALA A 82 -6.50 -1.21 -1.61
CA ALA A 82 -6.96 -0.63 -0.35
C ALA A 82 -6.30 -1.31 0.85
N SER A 83 -5.89 -0.53 1.84
CA SER A 83 -5.39 -1.09 3.09
C SER A 83 -6.50 -1.79 3.86
N ASN A 84 -6.14 -2.86 4.58
CA ASN A 84 -7.10 -3.68 5.32
C ASN A 84 -7.97 -2.88 6.28
N PHE A 85 -7.45 -1.84 6.91
CA PHE A 85 -8.21 -1.01 7.85
C PHE A 85 -9.28 -0.13 7.17
N SER A 86 -9.17 0.14 5.86
CA SER A 86 -10.21 0.83 5.08
C SER A 86 -11.37 -0.08 4.66
N LEU A 87 -11.14 -1.41 4.60
CA LEU A 87 -12.14 -2.36 4.10
C LEU A 87 -13.49 -2.29 4.82
N PRO A 88 -13.56 -2.28 6.17
CA PRO A 88 -14.86 -2.23 6.85
C PRO A 88 -15.68 -0.99 6.51
N THR A 89 -15.02 0.15 6.31
CA THR A 89 -15.68 1.40 5.89
C THR A 89 -16.22 1.28 4.46
N LEU A 90 -15.39 0.79 3.54
CA LEU A 90 -15.76 0.63 2.13
C LEU A 90 -16.85 -0.43 1.94
N ILE A 91 -16.77 -1.57 2.66
CA ILE A 91 -17.79 -2.64 2.64
C ILE A 91 -19.11 -2.09 3.16
N LYS A 92 -19.12 -1.42 4.32
CA LYS A 92 -20.31 -0.81 4.91
C LYS A 92 -20.94 0.25 4.02
N ALA A 93 -20.15 1.01 3.30
CA ALA A 93 -20.64 1.98 2.31
C ALA A 93 -21.18 1.33 1.04
N GLY A 94 -20.98 0.03 0.84
CA GLY A 94 -21.36 -0.69 -0.37
C GLY A 94 -20.54 -0.30 -1.59
N ALA A 95 -19.30 0.16 -1.39
CA ALA A 95 -18.40 0.57 -2.47
C ALA A 95 -17.73 -0.62 -3.16
N LEU A 96 -17.68 -1.79 -2.52
CA LEU A 96 -16.98 -2.96 -3.02
C LEU A 96 -17.94 -4.01 -3.59
N ALA A 97 -17.50 -4.72 -4.62
CA ALA A 97 -18.16 -5.90 -5.16
C ALA A 97 -17.59 -7.17 -4.51
N PRO A 98 -18.43 -8.17 -4.17
CA PRO A 98 -17.93 -9.47 -3.75
C PRO A 98 -17.09 -10.12 -4.86
N LEU A 99 -15.98 -10.74 -4.51
CA LEU A 99 -15.10 -11.41 -5.45
C LEU A 99 -15.62 -12.83 -5.76
N PRO A 100 -15.92 -13.14 -7.03
CA PRO A 100 -16.42 -14.45 -7.44
C PRO A 100 -15.25 -15.46 -7.52
N ARG A 101 -14.85 -16.04 -6.39
CA ARG A 101 -13.67 -16.94 -6.28
C ARG A 101 -13.64 -18.08 -7.30
N ALA A 102 -14.82 -18.55 -7.73
CA ALA A 102 -14.91 -19.58 -8.78
C ALA A 102 -14.37 -19.11 -10.14
N GLN A 103 -14.28 -17.80 -10.36
CA GLN A 103 -13.72 -17.18 -11.57
C GLN A 103 -12.27 -16.74 -11.38
N MET A 104 -11.66 -17.03 -10.24
CA MET A 104 -10.31 -16.62 -9.87
C MET A 104 -9.46 -17.86 -9.54
N PRO A 105 -8.95 -18.58 -10.55
CA PRO A 105 -8.25 -19.84 -10.38
C PRO A 105 -6.95 -19.72 -9.56
N ASP A 106 -6.34 -18.52 -9.53
CA ASP A 106 -5.12 -18.27 -8.79
C ASP A 106 -5.35 -17.88 -7.32
N TYR A 107 -6.62 -17.72 -6.88
CA TYR A 107 -6.96 -17.50 -5.46
C TYR A 107 -6.43 -18.63 -4.54
N LYS A 108 -6.30 -19.86 -5.03
CA LYS A 108 -5.71 -21.01 -4.30
C LYS A 108 -4.28 -20.78 -3.83
N ASN A 109 -3.56 -19.84 -4.45
CA ASN A 109 -2.19 -19.51 -4.13
C ASN A 109 -2.03 -18.62 -2.88
N MET A 110 -3.15 -18.05 -2.39
CA MET A 110 -3.13 -17.11 -1.26
C MET A 110 -2.71 -17.79 0.05
N ASP A 111 -1.96 -17.07 0.87
CA ASP A 111 -1.54 -17.52 2.18
C ASP A 111 -2.73 -17.57 3.15
N THR A 112 -3.03 -18.77 3.66
CA THR A 112 -4.19 -19.01 4.53
C THR A 112 -4.04 -18.33 5.91
N ALA A 113 -2.81 -18.12 6.40
CA ALA A 113 -2.59 -17.42 7.65
C ALA A 113 -2.85 -15.91 7.50
N LEU A 114 -2.47 -15.33 6.34
CA LEU A 114 -2.81 -13.93 6.03
C LEU A 114 -4.31 -13.76 5.79
N LEU A 115 -4.96 -14.67 5.08
CA LEU A 115 -6.42 -14.66 4.91
C LEU A 115 -7.16 -14.74 6.24
N ALA A 116 -6.68 -15.54 7.19
CA ALA A 116 -7.26 -15.63 8.54
C ALA A 116 -7.14 -14.30 9.32
N LYS A 117 -6.02 -13.57 9.15
CA LYS A 117 -5.87 -12.23 9.73
C LYS A 117 -6.75 -11.19 9.03
N LEU A 118 -6.82 -11.22 7.70
CA LEU A 118 -7.65 -10.32 6.91
C LEU A 118 -9.14 -10.47 7.22
N ALA A 119 -9.59 -11.66 7.63
CA ALA A 119 -10.97 -11.92 8.00
C ALA A 119 -11.50 -11.04 9.15
N ASN A 120 -10.63 -10.41 9.94
CA ASN A 120 -11.01 -9.41 10.93
C ASN A 120 -11.57 -8.13 10.28
N ASN A 121 -11.10 -7.79 9.07
CA ASN A 121 -11.50 -6.60 8.33
C ASN A 121 -12.48 -6.93 7.18
N ASP A 122 -12.42 -8.13 6.63
CA ASP A 122 -13.30 -8.67 5.59
C ASP A 122 -13.83 -10.06 6.01
N PRO A 123 -14.91 -10.15 6.80
CA PRO A 123 -15.44 -11.40 7.29
C PRO A 123 -15.73 -12.40 6.16
N GLY A 124 -15.05 -13.54 6.20
CA GLY A 124 -15.13 -14.57 5.16
C GLY A 124 -14.31 -14.24 3.90
N ASN A 125 -13.49 -13.20 3.92
CA ASN A 125 -12.64 -12.74 2.80
C ASN A 125 -13.43 -12.59 1.50
N GLN A 126 -14.58 -11.92 1.56
CA GLN A 126 -15.52 -11.86 0.43
C GLN A 126 -15.18 -10.79 -0.58
N TYR A 127 -14.49 -9.71 -0.19
CA TYR A 127 -14.32 -8.49 -0.98
C TYR A 127 -12.87 -8.22 -1.38
N ALA A 128 -11.91 -8.83 -0.67
CA ALA A 128 -10.52 -8.46 -0.80
C ALA A 128 -9.58 -9.67 -0.94
N VAL A 129 -8.47 -9.46 -1.64
CA VAL A 129 -7.36 -10.41 -1.75
C VAL A 129 -6.09 -9.73 -1.28
N PRO A 130 -5.30 -10.34 -0.36
CA PRO A 130 -4.01 -9.79 0.04
C PRO A 130 -3.08 -9.60 -1.18
N TYR A 131 -2.56 -8.39 -1.34
CA TYR A 131 -1.60 -8.03 -2.38
C TYR A 131 -0.19 -8.04 -1.79
N LEU A 132 0.16 -7.00 -1.08
CA LEU A 132 1.40 -6.86 -0.34
C LEU A 132 1.09 -6.58 1.14
N TRP A 133 2.07 -6.80 2.00
CA TRP A 133 1.95 -6.48 3.41
C TRP A 133 3.27 -5.96 3.97
N GLY A 134 3.22 -5.33 5.11
CA GLY A 134 4.41 -4.80 5.74
C GLY A 134 4.20 -4.45 7.20
N THR A 135 5.24 -3.90 7.79
CA THR A 135 5.25 -3.48 9.18
C THR A 135 5.68 -2.02 9.30
N ASN A 136 5.20 -1.34 10.31
CA ASN A 136 5.78 -0.07 10.71
C ASN A 136 6.95 -0.33 11.66
N GLY A 137 8.02 0.41 11.48
CA GLY A 137 9.20 0.28 12.32
C GLY A 137 10.09 1.51 12.26
N ILE A 138 11.34 1.34 12.59
CA ILE A 138 12.31 2.41 12.70
C ILE A 138 13.41 2.21 11.66
N GLY A 139 13.52 3.15 10.71
CA GLY A 139 14.67 3.28 9.83
C GLY A 139 15.69 4.24 10.43
N TYR A 140 16.96 3.89 10.38
CA TYR A 140 17.96 4.74 11.00
C TYR A 140 19.33 4.69 10.30
N ASN A 141 20.03 5.81 10.34
CA ASN A 141 21.43 5.91 9.95
C ASN A 141 22.31 5.36 11.09
N VAL A 142 22.96 4.23 10.85
CA VAL A 142 23.72 3.45 11.85
C VAL A 142 24.81 4.31 12.49
N ASP A 143 25.58 5.04 11.70
CA ASP A 143 26.72 5.79 12.20
C ASP A 143 26.27 7.04 12.98
N LYS A 144 25.20 7.74 12.51
CA LYS A 144 24.69 8.93 13.21
C LYS A 144 24.00 8.56 14.55
N VAL A 145 23.20 7.49 14.57
CA VAL A 145 22.56 7.05 15.82
C VAL A 145 23.60 6.57 16.85
N ARG A 146 24.63 5.87 16.38
CA ARG A 146 25.77 5.49 17.26
C ARG A 146 26.50 6.73 17.78
N ALA A 147 26.74 7.72 16.95
CA ALA A 147 27.38 8.97 17.36
C ALA A 147 26.57 9.74 18.42
N ALA A 148 25.24 9.74 18.29
CA ALA A 148 24.34 10.46 19.22
C ALA A 148 24.11 9.72 20.55
N LEU A 149 23.92 8.40 20.50
CA LEU A 149 23.49 7.58 21.64
C LEU A 149 24.49 6.53 22.13
N GLY A 150 25.59 6.31 21.40
CA GLY A 150 26.60 5.30 21.68
C GLY A 150 26.20 3.90 21.20
N ASP A 151 27.05 2.91 21.49
CA ASP A 151 26.85 1.51 21.03
C ASP A 151 25.65 0.80 21.68
N LYS A 152 25.10 1.36 22.77
CA LYS A 152 23.93 0.81 23.49
C LYS A 152 22.62 1.50 23.10
N ALA A 153 22.60 2.21 21.96
CA ALA A 153 21.36 2.82 21.46
C ALA A 153 20.25 1.76 21.33
N PRO A 154 19.04 2.02 21.83
CA PRO A 154 17.94 1.03 21.82
C PRO A 154 17.29 0.96 20.42
N VAL A 155 18.07 0.59 19.39
CA VAL A 155 17.63 0.56 18.00
C VAL A 155 16.54 -0.46 17.70
N ASP A 156 16.37 -1.46 18.59
CA ASP A 156 15.33 -2.50 18.52
C ASP A 156 14.09 -2.20 19.37
N SER A 157 13.90 -0.95 19.77
CA SER A 157 12.84 -0.55 20.70
C SER A 157 12.22 0.79 20.31
N TRP A 158 10.92 0.94 20.56
CA TRP A 158 10.24 2.23 20.46
C TRP A 158 10.81 3.30 21.40
N GLU A 159 11.60 2.91 22.41
CA GLU A 159 12.34 3.87 23.24
C GLU A 159 13.28 4.76 22.43
N LEU A 160 13.76 4.31 21.28
CA LEU A 160 14.59 5.14 20.42
C LEU A 160 13.92 6.47 20.06
N VAL A 161 12.60 6.44 19.80
CA VAL A 161 11.84 7.59 19.27
C VAL A 161 10.80 8.14 20.25
N PHE A 162 10.40 7.39 21.29
CA PHE A 162 9.41 7.86 22.28
C PHE A 162 10.00 8.17 23.65
N ASN A 163 11.26 7.84 23.90
CA ASN A 163 11.96 8.33 25.07
C ASN A 163 12.52 9.71 24.80
N GLU A 164 12.09 10.73 25.59
CA GLU A 164 12.45 12.13 25.39
C GLU A 164 13.99 12.35 25.42
N ALA A 165 14.72 11.69 26.33
CA ALA A 165 16.17 11.86 26.43
C ALA A 165 16.92 11.32 25.21
N ASN A 166 16.43 10.22 24.61
CA ASN A 166 16.99 9.69 23.38
C ASN A 166 16.65 10.60 22.20
N LEU A 167 15.37 11.00 22.08
CA LEU A 167 14.89 11.80 20.97
C LEU A 167 15.52 13.20 20.96
N ALA A 168 15.75 13.81 22.12
CA ALA A 168 16.43 15.10 22.24
C ALA A 168 17.81 15.08 21.58
N LYS A 169 18.60 14.01 21.81
CA LYS A 169 19.92 13.86 21.20
C LYS A 169 19.83 13.58 19.69
N LEU A 170 18.85 12.79 19.27
CA LEU A 170 18.61 12.47 17.86
C LEU A 170 18.03 13.65 17.08
N GLY A 171 17.35 14.59 17.74
CA GLY A 171 16.82 15.80 17.15
C GLY A 171 17.89 16.66 16.47
N GLU A 172 19.14 16.62 16.95
CA GLU A 172 20.26 17.33 16.35
C GLU A 172 20.62 16.82 14.95
N CYS A 173 20.43 15.52 14.69
CA CYS A 173 20.65 14.91 13.37
C CYS A 173 19.39 14.68 12.55
N GLY A 174 18.23 15.03 13.10
CA GLY A 174 16.92 15.01 12.44
C GLY A 174 16.16 13.70 12.60
N VAL A 175 14.92 13.81 13.07
CA VAL A 175 13.97 12.69 13.20
C VAL A 175 12.70 13.01 12.42
N ALA A 176 12.25 12.07 11.59
CA ALA A 176 10.99 12.16 10.86
C ALA A 176 9.98 11.12 11.32
N MET A 177 8.72 11.44 11.23
CA MET A 177 7.62 10.51 11.48
C MET A 177 6.60 10.57 10.35
N LEU A 178 5.83 9.49 10.15
CA LEU A 178 4.73 9.48 9.19
C LEU A 178 3.71 10.58 9.51
N ASP A 179 3.17 11.21 8.49
CA ASP A 179 2.01 12.10 8.62
C ASP A 179 0.71 11.27 8.52
N SER A 180 0.55 10.34 9.45
CA SER A 180 -0.57 9.40 9.50
C SER A 180 -1.01 9.20 10.95
N PRO A 181 -2.09 9.86 11.38
CA PRO A 181 -2.65 9.66 12.73
C PRO A 181 -3.14 8.22 12.95
N SER A 182 -3.59 7.55 11.88
CA SER A 182 -4.06 6.16 11.93
C SER A 182 -2.95 5.16 12.21
N GLU A 183 -1.70 5.52 12.00
CA GLU A 183 -0.56 4.66 12.26
C GLU A 183 0.26 5.12 13.46
N MET A 184 0.54 6.43 13.57
CA MET A 184 1.41 6.96 14.62
C MET A 184 0.78 6.93 16.01
N LEU A 185 -0.55 7.21 16.13
CA LEU A 185 -1.21 7.22 17.45
C LEU A 185 -1.35 5.80 18.02
N PRO A 186 -1.69 4.74 17.25
CA PRO A 186 -1.64 3.37 17.73
C PRO A 186 -0.26 2.93 18.22
N VAL A 187 0.81 3.32 17.52
CA VAL A 187 2.19 3.04 17.96
C VAL A 187 2.50 3.73 19.30
N ALA A 188 2.10 5.00 19.45
CA ALA A 188 2.28 5.74 20.69
C ALA A 188 1.44 5.16 21.86
N LEU A 189 0.19 4.73 21.57
CA LEU A 189 -0.63 3.99 22.53
C LEU A 189 0.07 2.71 22.98
N HIS A 190 0.57 1.91 22.04
CA HIS A 190 1.27 0.66 22.33
C HIS A 190 2.52 0.89 23.18
N TYR A 191 3.33 1.91 22.85
CA TYR A 191 4.50 2.29 23.64
C TYR A 191 4.13 2.64 25.10
N LEU A 192 2.98 3.27 25.32
CA LEU A 192 2.46 3.58 26.66
C LEU A 192 1.83 2.37 27.38
N GLY A 193 1.86 1.16 26.79
CA GLY A 193 1.22 -0.04 27.34
C GLY A 193 -0.32 0.01 27.26
N LEU A 194 -0.87 0.83 26.38
CA LEU A 194 -2.31 0.99 26.15
C LEU A 194 -2.74 0.18 24.91
N PRO A 195 -4.03 -0.20 24.80
CA PRO A 195 -4.52 -0.88 23.61
C PRO A 195 -4.28 -0.03 22.35
N PRO A 196 -3.64 -0.56 21.28
CA PRO A 196 -3.35 0.22 20.06
C PRO A 196 -4.61 0.78 19.39
N ASN A 197 -5.72 0.03 19.45
CA ASN A 197 -7.02 0.41 18.90
C ASN A 197 -7.98 0.94 19.98
N SER A 198 -7.43 1.65 21.00
CA SER A 198 -8.25 2.20 22.10
C SER A 198 -9.34 3.13 21.59
N THR A 199 -10.53 2.99 22.15
CA THR A 199 -11.66 3.92 21.94
C THR A 199 -11.84 4.89 23.10
N ASN A 200 -11.01 4.82 24.14
CA ASN A 200 -11.06 5.65 25.32
C ASN A 200 -10.40 7.01 25.08
N PRO A 201 -11.11 8.14 25.15
CA PRO A 201 -10.53 9.47 24.95
C PRO A 201 -9.40 9.82 25.93
N GLU A 202 -9.39 9.24 27.15
CA GLU A 202 -8.34 9.50 28.14
C GLU A 202 -6.98 8.92 27.71
N ASP A 203 -6.97 7.82 26.95
CA ASP A 203 -5.75 7.26 26.42
C ASP A 203 -5.13 8.18 25.37
N TYR A 204 -5.97 8.83 24.55
CA TYR A 204 -5.51 9.82 23.58
C TYR A 204 -4.96 11.10 24.22
N LYS A 205 -5.43 11.49 25.42
CA LYS A 205 -4.82 12.59 26.20
C LYS A 205 -3.39 12.24 26.63
N LYS A 206 -3.15 10.99 27.05
CA LYS A 206 -1.80 10.52 27.41
C LYS A 206 -0.87 10.52 26.20
N VAL A 207 -1.35 10.04 25.04
CA VAL A 207 -0.61 10.09 23.78
C VAL A 207 -0.29 11.52 23.37
N GLN A 208 -1.27 12.42 23.45
CA GLN A 208 -1.06 13.84 23.16
C GLN A 208 0.02 14.44 24.05
N ALA A 209 -0.04 14.19 25.36
CA ALA A 209 0.96 14.69 26.29
C ALA A 209 2.36 14.15 26.01
N LEU A 210 2.49 12.87 25.65
CA LEU A 210 3.76 12.28 25.21
C LEU A 210 4.27 12.98 23.94
N LEU A 211 3.46 13.02 22.89
CA LEU A 211 3.88 13.52 21.58
C LEU A 211 4.18 15.04 21.61
N LEU A 212 3.50 15.82 22.42
CA LEU A 212 3.80 17.26 22.60
C LEU A 212 5.18 17.47 23.25
N LYS A 213 5.58 16.61 24.20
CA LYS A 213 6.95 16.65 24.75
C LYS A 213 8.01 16.33 23.70
N LEU A 214 7.70 15.41 22.81
CA LEU A 214 8.62 14.96 21.78
C LEU A 214 8.68 15.90 20.58
N ARG A 215 7.60 16.68 20.34
CA ARG A 215 7.43 17.53 19.16
C ARG A 215 8.62 18.48 18.87
N PRO A 216 9.26 19.12 19.84
CA PRO A 216 10.41 19.99 19.58
C PRO A 216 11.61 19.29 18.95
N HIS A 217 11.71 17.95 19.09
CA HIS A 217 12.82 17.14 18.60
C HIS A 217 12.46 16.41 17.29
N ILE A 218 11.25 16.56 16.78
CA ILE A 218 10.80 15.98 15.51
C ILE A 218 10.95 17.03 14.42
N ALA A 219 11.80 16.75 13.42
CA ALA A 219 12.06 17.67 12.32
C ALA A 219 10.80 17.92 11.48
N TYR A 220 10.09 16.84 11.14
CA TYR A 220 8.84 16.94 10.39
C TYR A 220 7.99 15.65 10.46
N PHE A 221 6.72 15.81 10.07
CA PHE A 221 5.80 14.72 9.74
C PHE A 221 5.60 14.71 8.22
N ASN A 222 5.97 13.62 7.57
CA ASN A 222 5.79 13.44 6.12
C ASN A 222 5.97 11.96 5.75
N SER A 223 5.07 11.43 4.91
CA SER A 223 5.02 10.00 4.60
C SER A 223 5.84 9.56 3.36
N SER A 224 6.54 10.48 2.68
CA SER A 224 7.37 10.16 1.52
C SER A 224 8.79 10.74 1.59
N LYS A 225 8.94 11.99 2.05
CA LYS A 225 10.21 12.73 2.07
C LYS A 225 11.32 12.03 2.88
N PHE A 226 10.96 11.27 3.93
CA PHE A 226 11.92 10.58 4.78
C PHE A 226 12.80 9.58 4.02
N ILE A 227 12.32 8.99 2.91
CA ILE A 227 13.05 8.01 2.10
C ILE A 227 14.34 8.65 1.55
N SER A 228 14.17 9.76 0.83
CA SER A 228 15.32 10.50 0.27
C SER A 228 16.20 11.15 1.35
N ASP A 229 15.61 11.67 2.42
CA ASP A 229 16.36 12.31 3.50
C ASP A 229 17.22 11.32 4.30
N LEU A 230 16.72 10.10 4.56
CA LEU A 230 17.52 9.02 5.14
C LEU A 230 18.65 8.62 4.19
N ALA A 231 18.34 8.36 2.92
CA ALA A 231 19.30 7.93 1.91
C ALA A 231 20.45 8.93 1.72
N ASN A 232 20.14 10.22 1.79
CA ASN A 232 21.13 11.30 1.68
C ASN A 232 21.80 11.67 3.03
N GLY A 233 21.36 11.05 4.13
CA GLY A 233 21.87 11.36 5.47
C GLY A 233 21.42 12.73 6.00
N ASN A 234 20.35 13.34 5.47
CA ASN A 234 19.78 14.60 5.94
C ASN A 234 19.07 14.44 7.29
N ILE A 235 18.56 13.24 7.57
CA ILE A 235 18.02 12.83 8.87
C ILE A 235 18.70 11.56 9.34
N CYS A 236 18.60 11.24 10.62
CA CYS A 236 19.23 10.05 11.20
C CYS A 236 18.22 8.98 11.59
N VAL A 237 16.96 9.32 11.81
CA VAL A 237 15.91 8.37 12.18
C VAL A 237 14.61 8.73 11.48
N ALA A 238 13.87 7.71 11.06
CA ALA A 238 12.49 7.86 10.63
C ALA A 238 11.63 6.71 11.16
N VAL A 239 10.38 7.02 11.51
CA VAL A 239 9.33 6.01 11.74
C VAL A 239 8.55 5.86 10.45
N GLY A 240 8.46 4.65 9.92
CA GLY A 240 7.79 4.41 8.64
C GLY A 240 7.68 2.92 8.28
N TRP A 241 7.38 2.67 7.03
CA TRP A 241 7.10 1.34 6.49
C TRP A 241 8.38 0.58 6.14
N SER A 242 8.39 -0.72 6.39
CA SER A 242 9.56 -1.59 6.18
C SER A 242 10.17 -1.50 4.80
N GLY A 243 9.37 -1.58 3.71
CA GLY A 243 9.87 -1.49 2.34
C GLY A 243 10.44 -0.12 2.01
N ALA A 244 9.78 0.97 2.44
CA ALA A 244 10.29 2.32 2.24
C ALA A 244 11.64 2.57 2.94
N MET A 245 11.88 1.91 4.09
CA MET A 245 13.19 1.96 4.76
C MET A 245 14.25 1.18 3.98
N LEU A 246 13.86 0.05 3.38
CA LEU A 246 14.75 -0.74 2.53
C LEU A 246 15.03 -0.03 1.19
N GLU A 247 14.07 0.70 0.65
CA GLU A 247 14.27 1.60 -0.48
C GLU A 247 15.30 2.68 -0.14
N ALA A 248 15.15 3.36 1.01
CA ALA A 248 16.14 4.36 1.46
C ALA A 248 17.54 3.75 1.59
N LYS A 249 17.66 2.51 2.09
CA LYS A 249 18.92 1.77 2.16
C LYS A 249 19.52 1.54 0.77
N THR A 250 18.72 1.02 -0.16
CA THR A 250 19.14 0.75 -1.54
C THR A 250 19.59 2.04 -2.24
N ASN A 251 18.84 3.13 -2.07
CA ASN A 251 19.17 4.43 -2.64
C ASN A 251 20.52 4.96 -2.08
N ALA A 252 20.77 4.80 -0.78
CA ALA A 252 22.05 5.18 -0.17
C ALA A 252 23.24 4.35 -0.71
N GLU A 253 23.04 3.04 -0.85
CA GLU A 253 24.05 2.13 -1.42
C GLU A 253 24.37 2.48 -2.87
N GLN A 254 23.35 2.75 -3.69
CA GLN A 254 23.51 3.15 -5.10
C GLN A 254 24.20 4.52 -5.24
N ALA A 255 23.90 5.46 -4.36
CA ALA A 255 24.53 6.78 -4.34
C ALA A 255 26.01 6.73 -3.95
N GLY A 256 26.47 5.66 -3.28
CA GLY A 256 27.85 5.50 -2.84
C GLY A 256 28.33 6.58 -1.88
N ASN A 257 27.41 7.24 -1.16
CA ASN A 257 27.68 8.39 -0.29
C ASN A 257 28.17 8.03 1.12
N GLY A 258 28.35 6.71 1.40
CA GLY A 258 28.83 6.20 2.69
C GLY A 258 27.75 6.12 3.77
N VAL A 259 26.50 6.50 3.48
CA VAL A 259 25.38 6.42 4.42
C VAL A 259 24.96 4.96 4.59
N LYS A 260 24.85 4.49 5.84
CA LYS A 260 24.45 3.13 6.18
C LYS A 260 23.09 3.17 6.86
N ILE A 261 22.08 2.66 6.18
CA ILE A 261 20.70 2.58 6.71
C ILE A 261 20.39 1.17 7.19
N ALA A 262 19.76 1.07 8.35
CA ALA A 262 19.15 -0.15 8.85
C ALA A 262 17.68 0.06 9.18
N TYR A 263 16.90 -1.00 9.06
CA TYR A 263 15.52 -1.06 9.55
C TYR A 263 15.47 -1.96 10.77
N SER A 264 14.70 -1.55 11.76
CA SER A 264 14.42 -2.34 12.95
C SER A 264 12.93 -2.43 13.20
N LEU A 265 12.46 -3.65 13.42
CA LEU A 265 11.15 -3.95 13.94
C LEU A 265 11.23 -3.95 15.46
N PRO A 266 10.56 -3.03 16.17
CA PRO A 266 10.68 -2.92 17.61
C PRO A 266 10.21 -4.17 18.35
N LYS A 267 10.96 -4.59 19.35
CA LYS A 267 10.76 -5.82 20.13
C LYS A 267 9.47 -5.84 20.96
N GLU A 268 8.90 -4.69 21.22
CA GLU A 268 7.61 -4.55 21.90
C GLU A 268 6.45 -4.98 21.01
N GLY A 269 6.63 -4.97 19.70
CA GLY A 269 5.62 -5.16 18.68
C GLY A 269 5.33 -3.89 17.89
N ALA A 270 4.68 -4.05 16.74
CA ALA A 270 4.45 -2.96 15.81
C ALA A 270 3.18 -3.21 14.98
N PRO A 271 2.63 -2.20 14.30
CA PRO A 271 1.57 -2.41 13.33
C PRO A 271 2.02 -3.33 12.19
N VAL A 272 1.16 -4.29 11.84
CA VAL A 272 1.19 -5.02 10.58
C VAL A 272 -0.02 -4.59 9.76
N TRP A 273 0.19 -4.26 8.51
CA TRP A 273 -0.85 -3.87 7.58
C TRP A 273 -0.81 -4.77 6.34
N PHE A 274 -1.97 -4.88 5.71
CA PHE A 274 -2.17 -5.62 4.48
C PHE A 274 -2.82 -4.69 3.48
N ASP A 275 -2.17 -4.50 2.34
CA ASP A 275 -2.81 -3.89 1.20
C ASP A 275 -3.47 -4.98 0.36
N THR A 276 -4.66 -4.69 -0.11
CA THR A 276 -5.55 -5.68 -0.71
C THR A 276 -6.06 -5.19 -2.06
N LEU A 277 -6.15 -6.12 -3.00
CA LEU A 277 -6.84 -5.89 -4.26
C LEU A 277 -8.34 -6.03 -4.04
N VAL A 278 -9.10 -5.01 -4.39
CA VAL A 278 -10.57 -4.98 -4.32
C VAL A 278 -11.18 -4.59 -5.66
N LEU A 279 -12.34 -5.18 -5.97
CA LEU A 279 -13.15 -4.79 -7.12
C LEU A 279 -14.21 -3.78 -6.68
N LEU A 280 -14.36 -2.67 -7.38
CA LEU A 280 -15.39 -1.69 -7.06
C LEU A 280 -16.76 -2.17 -7.56
N LYS A 281 -17.81 -1.82 -6.80
CA LYS A 281 -19.19 -2.21 -7.14
C LYS A 281 -19.70 -1.53 -8.41
N ASP A 282 -19.23 -0.32 -8.67
CA ASP A 282 -19.55 0.49 -9.85
C ASP A 282 -18.48 0.45 -10.93
N ALA A 283 -17.60 -0.58 -10.88
CA ALA A 283 -16.55 -0.81 -11.87
C ALA A 283 -17.11 -0.75 -13.30
N PRO A 284 -16.59 0.12 -14.19
CA PRO A 284 -17.02 0.16 -15.58
C PRO A 284 -16.66 -1.12 -16.36
N HIS A 285 -15.58 -1.82 -15.97
CA HIS A 285 -15.08 -3.02 -16.64
C HIS A 285 -14.83 -4.17 -15.63
N PRO A 286 -15.88 -4.71 -14.97
CA PRO A 286 -15.69 -5.63 -13.85
C PRO A 286 -14.99 -6.96 -14.22
N GLN A 287 -15.17 -7.46 -15.44
CA GLN A 287 -14.51 -8.69 -15.91
C GLN A 287 -13.00 -8.46 -16.11
N GLN A 288 -12.61 -7.31 -16.65
CA GLN A 288 -11.22 -6.93 -16.81
C GLN A 288 -10.57 -6.66 -15.46
N GLY A 289 -11.31 -6.08 -14.50
CA GLY A 289 -10.90 -5.92 -13.11
C GLY A 289 -10.60 -7.26 -12.44
N LEU A 290 -11.47 -8.25 -12.59
CA LEU A 290 -11.24 -9.60 -12.08
C LEU A 290 -10.02 -10.26 -12.73
N ALA A 291 -9.85 -10.09 -14.04
CA ALA A 291 -8.67 -10.61 -14.75
C ALA A 291 -7.37 -9.98 -14.23
N PHE A 292 -7.38 -8.68 -13.89
CA PHE A 292 -6.22 -8.00 -13.31
C PHE A 292 -5.92 -8.50 -11.90
N ILE A 293 -6.92 -8.66 -11.05
CA ILE A 293 -6.74 -9.21 -9.70
C ILE A 293 -6.20 -10.63 -9.76
N ASP A 294 -6.79 -11.51 -10.60
CA ASP A 294 -6.34 -12.90 -10.76
C ASP A 294 -4.91 -12.99 -11.33
N TYR A 295 -4.57 -12.11 -12.27
CA TYR A 295 -3.22 -12.01 -12.82
C TYR A 295 -2.16 -11.72 -11.75
N LEU A 296 -2.43 -10.77 -10.84
CA LEU A 296 -1.53 -10.44 -9.74
C LEU A 296 -1.43 -11.54 -8.67
N MET A 297 -2.37 -12.50 -8.64
CA MET A 297 -2.28 -13.69 -7.78
C MET A 297 -1.44 -14.83 -8.38
N ARG A 298 -0.89 -14.68 -9.58
CA ARG A 298 0.05 -15.65 -10.15
C ARG A 298 1.39 -15.55 -9.44
N PRO A 299 1.97 -16.67 -9.00
CA PRO A 299 3.24 -16.66 -8.27
C PRO A 299 4.38 -15.98 -9.04
N GLU A 300 4.50 -16.26 -10.34
CA GLU A 300 5.51 -15.72 -11.24
C GLU A 300 5.34 -14.19 -11.50
N VAL A 301 4.15 -13.66 -11.31
CA VAL A 301 3.85 -12.23 -11.46
C VAL A 301 4.16 -11.45 -10.18
N ILE A 302 3.75 -11.99 -9.02
CA ILE A 302 3.86 -11.25 -7.76
C ILE A 302 5.26 -11.35 -7.12
N ALA A 303 6.01 -12.42 -7.36
CA ALA A 303 7.35 -12.58 -6.79
C ALA A 303 8.33 -11.47 -7.23
N PRO A 304 8.44 -11.10 -8.52
CA PRO A 304 9.24 -9.94 -8.93
C PRO A 304 8.78 -8.60 -8.35
N VAL A 305 7.48 -8.45 -8.06
CA VAL A 305 6.95 -7.24 -7.38
C VAL A 305 7.51 -7.16 -5.96
N THR A 306 7.52 -8.28 -5.22
CA THR A 306 8.14 -8.35 -3.89
C THR A 306 9.64 -8.01 -3.94
N ASP A 307 10.37 -8.54 -4.92
CA ASP A 307 11.80 -8.28 -5.04
C ASP A 307 12.10 -6.81 -5.36
N HIS A 308 11.25 -6.17 -6.15
CA HIS A 308 11.39 -4.76 -6.50
C HIS A 308 11.04 -3.83 -5.33
N LEU A 309 9.89 -4.07 -4.68
CA LEU A 309 9.34 -3.18 -3.65
C LEU A 309 9.83 -3.49 -2.24
N SER A 310 10.47 -4.64 -2.03
CA SER A 310 10.90 -5.10 -0.71
C SER A 310 9.74 -5.25 0.31
N TYR A 311 8.54 -5.52 -0.20
CA TYR A 311 7.37 -5.90 0.61
C TYR A 311 6.99 -7.36 0.34
N PRO A 312 6.72 -8.16 1.37
CA PRO A 312 6.21 -9.51 1.18
C PRO A 312 4.82 -9.48 0.58
N ASN A 313 4.53 -10.46 -0.29
CA ASN A 313 3.23 -10.60 -0.92
C ASN A 313 2.30 -11.58 -0.19
N GLY A 314 1.01 -11.54 -0.56
CA GLY A 314 -0.02 -12.40 0.02
C GLY A 314 -0.07 -13.82 -0.56
N ASN A 315 0.83 -14.18 -1.47
CA ASN A 315 0.81 -15.43 -2.23
C ASN A 315 1.82 -16.43 -1.67
N ARG A 316 1.33 -17.49 -1.03
CA ARG A 316 2.20 -18.52 -0.46
C ARG A 316 3.02 -19.27 -1.52
N SER A 317 2.44 -19.49 -2.70
CA SER A 317 3.12 -20.20 -3.79
C SER A 317 4.27 -19.38 -4.40
N ALA A 318 4.24 -18.06 -4.28
CA ALA A 318 5.28 -17.16 -4.76
C ALA A 318 6.55 -17.15 -3.88
N THR A 319 6.47 -17.58 -2.63
CA THR A 319 7.60 -17.48 -1.67
C THR A 319 8.88 -18.14 -2.19
N SER A 320 8.77 -19.28 -2.89
CA SER A 320 9.94 -19.97 -3.45
C SER A 320 10.54 -19.30 -4.69
N LEU A 321 9.77 -18.40 -5.33
CA LEU A 321 10.18 -17.65 -6.52
C LEU A 321 10.79 -16.28 -6.17
N VAL A 322 10.54 -15.79 -4.94
CA VAL A 322 11.18 -14.57 -4.42
C VAL A 322 12.68 -14.82 -4.27
N ALA A 323 13.49 -13.85 -4.64
CA ALA A 323 14.94 -13.92 -4.55
C ALA A 323 15.40 -14.31 -3.13
N GLU A 324 16.44 -15.12 -3.02
CA GLU A 324 16.90 -15.65 -1.73
C GLU A 324 17.27 -14.53 -0.74
N ALA A 325 17.93 -13.49 -1.23
CA ALA A 325 18.30 -12.33 -0.41
C ALA A 325 17.07 -11.59 0.15
N THR A 326 16.00 -11.46 -0.63
CA THR A 326 14.72 -10.86 -0.21
C THR A 326 14.00 -11.77 0.78
N ARG A 327 13.89 -13.06 0.46
CA ARG A 327 13.17 -14.06 1.25
C ARG A 327 13.80 -14.26 2.64
N ASN A 328 15.13 -14.18 2.73
CA ASN A 328 15.88 -14.37 3.98
C ASN A 328 16.10 -13.05 4.76
N ASN A 329 15.58 -11.94 4.28
CA ASN A 329 15.70 -10.65 4.95
C ASN A 329 14.64 -10.51 6.05
N PRO A 330 15.04 -10.45 7.36
CA PRO A 330 14.08 -10.34 8.46
C PRO A 330 13.34 -9.01 8.52
N ALA A 331 13.79 -8.00 7.80
CA ALA A 331 13.08 -6.73 7.63
C ALA A 331 11.87 -6.87 6.67
N ILE A 332 11.91 -7.85 5.75
CA ILE A 332 10.84 -8.16 4.80
C ILE A 332 9.97 -9.30 5.35
N TYR A 333 10.60 -10.40 5.74
CA TYR A 333 9.94 -11.57 6.33
C TYR A 333 10.36 -11.73 7.80
N PRO A 334 9.67 -11.04 8.75
CA PRO A 334 10.01 -11.11 10.16
C PRO A 334 9.92 -12.54 10.69
N PRO A 335 10.79 -12.92 11.65
CA PRO A 335 10.73 -14.24 12.28
C PRO A 335 9.43 -14.44 13.07
N THR A 336 9.06 -15.70 13.31
CA THR A 336 7.77 -16.07 13.93
C THR A 336 7.55 -15.38 15.29
N GLU A 337 8.60 -15.23 16.10
CA GLU A 337 8.53 -14.57 17.42
C GLU A 337 8.18 -13.08 17.29
N ALA A 338 8.68 -12.41 16.25
CA ALA A 338 8.33 -11.03 15.97
C ALA A 338 6.90 -10.92 15.42
N MET A 339 6.52 -11.81 14.50
CA MET A 339 5.17 -11.87 13.95
C MET A 339 4.08 -12.06 15.01
N ALA A 340 4.37 -12.78 16.10
CA ALA A 340 3.44 -12.98 17.22
C ALA A 340 3.12 -11.70 18.01
N LYS A 341 4.00 -10.69 17.93
CA LYS A 341 3.83 -9.41 18.64
C LYS A 341 3.21 -8.31 17.76
N LEU A 342 3.03 -8.59 16.47
CA LEU A 342 2.42 -7.62 15.56
C LEU A 342 0.92 -7.51 15.81
N PHE A 343 0.41 -6.29 15.72
CA PHE A 343 -1.02 -5.99 15.84
C PHE A 343 -1.56 -5.32 14.58
N THR A 344 -2.82 -5.59 14.27
CA THR A 344 -3.53 -4.95 13.16
C THR A 344 -4.13 -3.62 13.60
N LEU A 345 -4.16 -2.67 12.68
CA LEU A 345 -4.93 -1.44 12.83
C LEU A 345 -6.40 -1.74 12.52
N GLU A 346 -7.29 -1.19 13.34
CA GLU A 346 -8.73 -1.40 13.22
C GLU A 346 -9.45 -0.07 12.96
N PRO A 347 -10.55 -0.09 12.20
CA PRO A 347 -11.38 1.09 12.03
C PRO A 347 -11.99 1.50 13.38
N LEU A 348 -11.95 2.79 13.68
CA LEU A 348 -12.45 3.30 14.94
C LEU A 348 -13.86 3.91 14.76
N PRO A 349 -14.67 3.98 15.84
CA PRO A 349 -15.91 4.73 15.82
C PRO A 349 -15.69 6.20 15.44
N LYS A 350 -16.61 6.80 14.69
CA LYS A 350 -16.52 8.21 14.25
C LYS A 350 -16.22 9.21 15.38
N ALA A 351 -16.68 8.93 16.60
CA ALA A 351 -16.38 9.77 17.76
C ALA A 351 -14.89 9.72 18.11
N THR A 352 -14.29 8.53 18.10
CA THR A 352 -12.87 8.30 18.37
C THR A 352 -12.01 8.88 17.25
N GLU A 353 -12.43 8.72 15.97
CA GLU A 353 -11.75 9.34 14.83
C GLU A 353 -11.63 10.87 14.98
N ARG A 354 -12.69 11.54 15.43
CA ARG A 354 -12.63 12.98 15.70
C ARG A 354 -11.65 13.34 16.81
N VAL A 355 -11.55 12.51 17.86
CA VAL A 355 -10.54 12.69 18.92
C VAL A 355 -9.14 12.53 18.34
N ARG A 356 -8.91 11.46 17.57
CA ARG A 356 -7.65 11.13 16.92
C ARG A 356 -7.17 12.27 16.00
N THR A 357 -8.03 12.76 15.12
CA THR A 357 -7.73 13.89 14.22
C THR A 357 -7.38 15.16 14.99
N ARG A 358 -8.11 15.48 16.06
CA ARG A 358 -7.82 16.65 16.90
C ARG A 358 -6.47 16.53 17.59
N VAL A 359 -6.19 15.39 18.22
CA VAL A 359 -4.90 15.11 18.87
C VAL A 359 -3.75 15.26 17.86
N TRP A 360 -3.90 14.69 16.67
CA TRP A 360 -2.87 14.79 15.64
C TRP A 360 -2.62 16.22 15.18
N SER A 361 -3.69 16.99 14.93
CA SER A 361 -3.57 18.41 14.56
C SER A 361 -2.89 19.22 15.65
N THR A 362 -3.23 19.00 16.93
CA THR A 362 -2.59 19.63 18.09
C THR A 362 -1.09 19.31 18.14
N VAL A 363 -0.73 18.03 18.00
CA VAL A 363 0.68 17.58 18.01
C VAL A 363 1.48 18.20 16.87
N LYS A 364 0.94 18.19 15.64
CA LYS A 364 1.63 18.77 14.47
C LYS A 364 1.90 20.26 14.64
N ASN A 365 0.95 21.00 15.18
CA ASN A 365 1.06 22.45 15.41
C ASN A 365 1.92 22.78 16.63
N GLY A 366 2.22 21.82 17.49
CA GLY A 366 3.00 22.02 18.72
C GLY A 366 2.25 22.83 19.79
N GLN A 367 0.90 22.75 19.82
CA GLN A 367 0.04 23.56 20.70
C GLN A 367 -0.72 22.70 21.71
#